data_2df6dc0b731ac9b0fce0aeea42f95180
#
_entry.id   2df6dc0b731ac9b0fce0aeea42f95180
#
_cell.length_a   1.000
_cell.length_b   1.000
_cell.length_c   1.000
_cell.angle_alpha   90.00
_cell.angle_beta   90.00
_cell.angle_gamma   90.00
#
_symmetry.space_group_name_H-M   'P 1'
#
loop_
_entity.id
_entity.type
_entity.pdbx_description
1 polymer ?
#
loop_
_entity_poly.entity_id
_entity_poly.type
_entity_poly.pdbx_seq_one_letter_code
_entity_poly.pdbx_strand_id
1 'polypeptide(L)'
;MRGELQNYLTVALDYRQYGFTEQALAVLSECPASSPLLGYYAAGLYLEQGENEEAKVAIAEGEAADSIYCFPSRLEEQVFLEKAIELVPEASHAKYYLGNLLYDKKRYDEAIKLWEEAAQTWSEFPTVFRNLSFAYYNKRNDPKQAQQMIDQAFSLDTTDARVLLEKTQLEAMTGVSVSDRLETLERYLKTTKDRDDLFIEYLTLLNVTGRHHEVLQEIEGRIFHPWEGGEGKVSMQYTYALTELGRQLIDTDPKKAEKTLKATFNYPHNLGEGKLPSNHDNVANLYLGRLYNNRGEKDKANVHFIEATKGIQEPGSVLYYNDEPADVLFYQGLAYQELGQQEQAAAKFDLLLEYGRTHQKDTVEWDFFAVSAPAHSVYENDIQLDNEIYCIYLQGLGHLGKEEERAAKECFEKVLKLNPAHQGAIQHLQLIK
;
A
#
# COMPACT_ATOMS: atom_id res chain seq x y z
N MET A 1 -24.51 32.48 -0.02
CA MET A 1 -23.84 31.29 0.53
C MET A 1 -23.09 30.47 -0.54
N ARG A 2 -23.02 30.93 -1.77
CA ARG A 2 -22.32 30.32 -2.93
C ARG A 2 -22.67 28.83 -3.21
N GLY A 3 -23.83 28.36 -2.72
CA GLY A 3 -24.31 27.00 -2.97
C GLY A 3 -23.57 25.87 -2.22
N GLU A 4 -22.65 26.21 -1.32
CA GLU A 4 -21.86 25.19 -0.60
C GLU A 4 -22.61 24.67 0.64
N LEU A 5 -22.85 23.36 0.70
CA LEU A 5 -23.56 22.67 1.77
C LEU A 5 -23.13 23.14 3.17
N GLN A 6 -21.85 23.17 3.46
CA GLN A 6 -21.33 23.51 4.79
C GLN A 6 -21.72 24.90 5.27
N ASN A 7 -21.89 25.85 4.35
CA ASN A 7 -22.35 27.19 4.70
C ASN A 7 -23.83 27.18 5.14
N TYR A 8 -24.68 26.38 4.50
CA TYR A 8 -26.10 26.24 4.88
C TYR A 8 -26.22 25.55 6.24
N LEU A 9 -25.48 24.46 6.45
CA LEU A 9 -25.48 23.74 7.74
C LEU A 9 -25.01 24.65 8.88
N THR A 10 -23.95 25.44 8.66
CA THR A 10 -23.44 26.38 9.67
C THR A 10 -24.47 27.45 10.02
N VAL A 11 -25.07 28.11 9.02
CA VAL A 11 -26.09 29.16 9.25
C VAL A 11 -27.33 28.58 9.92
N ALA A 12 -27.74 27.36 9.55
CA ALA A 12 -28.88 26.69 10.20
C ALA A 12 -28.59 26.43 11.70
N LEU A 13 -27.36 25.99 12.05
CA LEU A 13 -26.95 25.84 13.45
C LEU A 13 -26.91 27.17 14.21
N ASP A 14 -26.47 28.26 13.56
CA ASP A 14 -26.49 29.59 14.16
C ASP A 14 -27.93 30.02 14.50
N TYR A 15 -28.86 29.88 13.57
CA TYR A 15 -30.26 30.16 13.83
C TYR A 15 -30.84 29.28 14.95
N ARG A 16 -30.54 27.96 14.94
CA ARG A 16 -30.95 27.03 16.01
C ARG A 16 -30.43 27.49 17.38
N GLN A 17 -29.15 27.90 17.46
CA GLN A 17 -28.54 28.34 18.71
C GLN A 17 -29.27 29.53 19.36
N TYR A 18 -29.84 30.40 18.54
CA TYR A 18 -30.62 31.56 19.00
C TYR A 18 -32.13 31.28 19.12
N GLY A 19 -32.58 30.05 18.94
CA GLY A 19 -33.97 29.64 19.05
C GLY A 19 -34.86 29.96 17.83
N PHE A 20 -34.24 30.28 16.69
CA PHE A 20 -34.94 30.59 15.43
C PHE A 20 -35.07 29.34 14.56
N THR A 21 -35.81 28.33 15.04
CA THR A 21 -35.86 26.99 14.40
C THR A 21 -36.56 27.05 13.02
N GLU A 22 -37.61 27.85 12.85
CA GLU A 22 -38.26 28.03 11.53
C GLU A 22 -37.29 28.60 10.49
N GLN A 23 -36.44 29.58 10.89
CA GLN A 23 -35.43 30.16 10.00
C GLN A 23 -34.32 29.18 9.69
N ALA A 24 -33.92 28.33 10.68
CA ALA A 24 -32.97 27.26 10.45
C ALA A 24 -33.48 26.25 9.40
N LEU A 25 -34.74 25.82 9.52
CA LEU A 25 -35.38 24.93 8.54
C LEU A 25 -35.50 25.58 7.15
N ALA A 26 -35.86 26.85 7.09
CA ALA A 26 -35.93 27.61 5.83
C ALA A 26 -34.54 27.68 5.15
N VAL A 27 -33.47 27.90 5.91
CA VAL A 27 -32.08 27.88 5.37
C VAL A 27 -31.73 26.52 4.78
N LEU A 28 -32.09 25.43 5.46
CA LEU A 28 -31.79 24.07 4.95
C LEU A 28 -32.56 23.78 3.66
N SER A 29 -33.83 24.18 3.57
CA SER A 29 -34.69 23.98 2.37
C SER A 29 -34.23 24.75 1.15
N GLU A 30 -33.54 25.89 1.34
CA GLU A 30 -32.97 26.71 0.26
C GLU A 30 -31.59 26.21 -0.22
N CYS A 31 -31.04 25.13 0.37
CA CYS A 31 -29.76 24.59 -0.04
C CYS A 31 -29.86 23.90 -1.40
N PRO A 32 -29.07 24.33 -2.41
CA PRO A 32 -29.15 23.72 -3.75
C PRO A 32 -28.39 22.39 -3.83
N ALA A 33 -27.58 22.05 -2.81
CA ALA A 33 -26.85 20.80 -2.76
C ALA A 33 -27.76 19.66 -2.29
N SER A 34 -27.56 18.46 -2.84
CA SER A 34 -28.16 17.24 -2.31
C SER A 34 -27.20 16.62 -1.29
N SER A 35 -27.69 16.33 -0.09
CA SER A 35 -26.90 15.63 0.93
C SER A 35 -27.80 14.99 1.99
N PRO A 36 -27.50 13.78 2.46
CA PRO A 36 -28.18 13.16 3.59
C PRO A 36 -28.23 14.03 4.85
N LEU A 37 -27.17 14.83 5.08
CA LEU A 37 -27.10 15.71 6.26
C LEU A 37 -28.23 16.72 6.32
N LEU A 38 -28.75 17.20 5.18
CA LEU A 38 -29.89 18.15 5.18
C LEU A 38 -31.12 17.53 5.84
N GLY A 39 -31.44 16.27 5.51
CA GLY A 39 -32.54 15.52 6.12
C GLY A 39 -32.34 15.32 7.62
N TYR A 40 -31.15 14.91 8.06
CA TYR A 40 -30.88 14.68 9.48
C TYR A 40 -30.83 15.97 10.30
N TYR A 41 -30.37 17.09 9.73
CA TYR A 41 -30.44 18.40 10.38
C TYR A 41 -31.90 18.85 10.54
N ALA A 42 -32.68 18.73 9.47
CA ALA A 42 -34.12 19.07 9.52
C ALA A 42 -34.85 18.18 10.56
N ALA A 43 -34.60 16.88 10.56
CA ALA A 43 -35.16 15.95 11.53
C ALA A 43 -34.80 16.33 12.96
N GLY A 44 -33.52 16.67 13.23
CA GLY A 44 -33.09 17.13 14.55
C GLY A 44 -33.83 18.39 15.01
N LEU A 45 -34.05 19.36 14.11
CA LEU A 45 -34.78 20.59 14.39
C LEU A 45 -36.28 20.33 14.64
N TYR A 46 -36.94 19.46 13.87
CA TYR A 46 -38.32 19.06 14.09
C TYR A 46 -38.49 18.33 15.44
N LEU A 47 -37.57 17.44 15.79
CA LEU A 47 -37.60 16.74 17.10
C LEU A 47 -37.47 17.70 18.28
N GLU A 48 -36.70 18.78 18.14
CA GLU A 48 -36.64 19.83 19.18
C GLU A 48 -37.92 20.61 19.37
N GLN A 49 -38.78 20.64 18.34
CA GLN A 49 -40.14 21.24 18.41
C GLN A 49 -41.19 20.21 18.83
N GLY A 50 -40.85 18.91 18.93
CA GLY A 50 -41.82 17.85 19.20
C GLY A 50 -42.59 17.37 17.97
N GLU A 51 -42.17 17.75 16.78
CA GLU A 51 -42.82 17.44 15.50
C GLU A 51 -42.29 16.11 14.93
N ASN A 52 -42.71 14.99 15.54
CA ASN A 52 -42.16 13.67 15.24
C ASN A 52 -42.48 13.16 13.83
N GLU A 53 -43.64 13.50 13.29
CA GLU A 53 -44.03 13.03 11.93
C GLU A 53 -43.23 13.76 10.85
N GLU A 54 -43.01 15.06 10.99
CA GLU A 54 -42.15 15.87 10.13
C GLU A 54 -40.67 15.37 10.22
N ALA A 55 -40.23 15.02 11.43
CA ALA A 55 -38.92 14.45 11.63
C ALA A 55 -38.74 13.11 10.91
N LYS A 56 -39.74 12.22 10.92
CA LYS A 56 -39.69 10.95 10.17
C LYS A 56 -39.60 11.18 8.66
N VAL A 57 -40.32 12.15 8.13
CA VAL A 57 -40.26 12.52 6.71
C VAL A 57 -38.85 13.00 6.38
N ALA A 58 -38.28 13.89 7.17
CA ALA A 58 -36.93 14.40 6.98
C ALA A 58 -35.85 13.31 7.09
N ILE A 59 -35.99 12.33 8.01
CA ILE A 59 -35.13 11.16 8.07
C ILE A 59 -35.24 10.34 6.78
N ALA A 60 -36.45 10.09 6.29
CA ALA A 60 -36.62 9.34 5.06
C ALA A 60 -35.99 10.03 3.84
N GLU A 61 -36.02 11.37 3.78
CA GLU A 61 -35.31 12.16 2.77
C GLU A 61 -33.77 11.98 2.91
N GLY A 62 -33.25 11.99 4.14
CA GLY A 62 -31.84 11.73 4.42
C GLY A 62 -31.40 10.31 4.02
N GLU A 63 -32.24 9.30 4.30
CA GLU A 63 -32.00 7.90 3.91
C GLU A 63 -32.08 7.69 2.39
N ALA A 64 -32.89 8.48 1.67
CA ALA A 64 -33.03 8.39 0.22
C ALA A 64 -31.97 9.19 -0.57
N ALA A 65 -31.26 10.10 0.08
CA ALA A 65 -30.27 10.95 -0.57
C ALA A 65 -29.01 10.15 -0.91
N ASP A 66 -28.27 10.61 -1.94
CA ASP A 66 -27.02 10.00 -2.36
C ASP A 66 -26.00 10.01 -1.21
N SER A 67 -25.48 8.83 -0.89
CA SER A 67 -24.51 8.65 0.17
C SER A 67 -23.08 9.10 -0.16
N ILE A 68 -22.81 9.41 -1.43
CA ILE A 68 -21.48 9.81 -1.90
C ILE A 68 -21.11 11.18 -1.28
N TYR A 69 -19.86 11.28 -0.78
CA TYR A 69 -19.32 12.49 -0.13
C TYR A 69 -20.08 13.01 1.11
N CYS A 70 -20.77 12.14 1.83
CA CYS A 70 -21.38 12.48 3.11
C CYS A 70 -20.46 12.11 4.29
N PHE A 71 -19.86 13.13 4.92
CA PHE A 71 -18.88 12.96 6.01
C PHE A 71 -19.27 13.82 7.22
N PRO A 72 -20.08 13.30 8.14
CA PRO A 72 -20.38 14.00 9.39
C PRO A 72 -19.10 14.19 10.21
N SER A 73 -18.95 15.38 10.81
CA SER A 73 -17.74 15.76 11.54
C SER A 73 -17.99 16.58 12.82
N ARG A 74 -19.24 17.07 13.02
CA ARG A 74 -19.63 17.96 14.11
C ARG A 74 -20.33 17.20 15.22
N LEU A 75 -20.28 17.74 16.45
CA LEU A 75 -20.99 17.16 17.59
C LEU A 75 -22.51 17.23 17.44
N GLU A 76 -23.02 18.30 16.82
CA GLU A 76 -24.44 18.45 16.52
C GLU A 76 -24.93 17.35 15.59
N GLU A 77 -24.12 16.92 14.64
CA GLU A 77 -24.41 15.82 13.72
C GLU A 77 -24.51 14.48 14.45
N GLN A 78 -23.66 14.26 15.47
CA GLN A 78 -23.79 13.10 16.34
C GLN A 78 -25.17 13.09 17.01
N VAL A 79 -25.58 14.21 17.63
CA VAL A 79 -26.87 14.32 18.34
C VAL A 79 -28.03 14.11 17.38
N PHE A 80 -27.99 14.69 16.18
CA PHE A 80 -29.05 14.55 15.20
C PHE A 80 -29.17 13.12 14.66
N LEU A 81 -28.04 12.48 14.40
CA LEU A 81 -28.02 11.08 13.94
C LEU A 81 -28.48 10.12 15.05
N GLU A 82 -28.07 10.32 16.31
CA GLU A 82 -28.54 9.54 17.46
C GLU A 82 -30.06 9.64 17.61
N LYS A 83 -30.61 10.84 17.58
CA LYS A 83 -32.08 11.07 17.62
C LYS A 83 -32.81 10.47 16.44
N ALA A 84 -32.23 10.54 15.24
CA ALA A 84 -32.82 9.92 14.06
C ALA A 84 -32.91 8.39 14.20
N ILE A 85 -31.88 7.75 14.71
CA ILE A 85 -31.85 6.31 14.95
C ILE A 85 -32.82 5.92 16.09
N GLU A 86 -32.94 6.76 17.13
CA GLU A 86 -33.89 6.53 18.22
C GLU A 86 -35.36 6.57 17.71
N LEU A 87 -35.68 7.53 16.84
CA LEU A 87 -37.02 7.67 16.25
C LEU A 87 -37.32 6.63 15.17
N VAL A 88 -36.32 6.28 14.35
CA VAL A 88 -36.40 5.34 13.24
C VAL A 88 -35.26 4.32 13.35
N PRO A 89 -35.42 3.24 14.13
CA PRO A 89 -34.36 2.24 14.35
C PRO A 89 -33.88 1.53 13.07
N GLU A 90 -34.64 1.57 12.01
CA GLU A 90 -34.31 1.00 10.71
C GLU A 90 -33.47 1.94 9.81
N ALA A 91 -33.18 3.18 10.25
CA ALA A 91 -32.39 4.16 9.50
C ALA A 91 -30.92 3.69 9.37
N SER A 92 -30.66 2.92 8.32
CA SER A 92 -29.36 2.28 8.10
C SER A 92 -28.28 3.26 7.67
N HIS A 93 -28.63 4.28 6.88
CA HIS A 93 -27.71 5.32 6.47
C HIS A 93 -27.30 6.20 7.67
N ALA A 94 -28.25 6.57 8.54
CA ALA A 94 -27.95 7.27 9.79
C ALA A 94 -26.94 6.50 10.66
N LYS A 95 -27.12 5.17 10.82
CA LYS A 95 -26.19 4.30 11.55
C LYS A 95 -24.82 4.29 10.91
N TYR A 96 -24.74 4.19 9.59
CA TYR A 96 -23.48 4.22 8.86
C TYR A 96 -22.73 5.55 9.07
N TYR A 97 -23.44 6.69 8.95
CA TYR A 97 -22.84 8.01 9.15
C TYR A 97 -22.40 8.24 10.60
N LEU A 98 -23.22 7.83 11.56
CA LEU A 98 -22.85 7.92 12.97
C LEU A 98 -21.64 7.01 13.27
N GLY A 99 -21.60 5.82 12.69
CA GLY A 99 -20.43 4.93 12.78
C GLY A 99 -19.15 5.58 12.25
N ASN A 100 -19.22 6.28 11.10
CA ASN A 100 -18.07 7.00 10.54
C ASN A 100 -17.57 8.10 11.51
N LEU A 101 -18.50 8.89 12.06
CA LEU A 101 -18.17 9.95 13.02
C LEU A 101 -17.54 9.39 14.30
N LEU A 102 -18.12 8.33 14.86
CA LEU A 102 -17.62 7.71 16.09
C LEU A 102 -16.25 7.05 15.88
N TYR A 103 -16.03 6.44 14.71
CA TYR A 103 -14.72 5.87 14.37
C TYR A 103 -13.63 6.95 14.32
N ASP A 104 -13.91 8.10 13.70
CA ASP A 104 -13.01 9.26 13.69
C ASP A 104 -12.71 9.74 15.12
N LYS A 105 -13.72 9.73 16.01
CA LYS A 105 -13.56 10.09 17.43
C LYS A 105 -12.98 8.96 18.29
N LYS A 106 -12.45 7.89 17.68
CA LYS A 106 -11.82 6.73 18.33
C LYS A 106 -12.76 5.91 19.25
N ARG A 107 -14.08 6.05 19.06
CA ARG A 107 -15.12 5.24 19.71
C ARG A 107 -15.39 3.99 18.87
N TYR A 108 -14.34 3.17 18.70
CA TYR A 108 -14.32 2.08 17.72
C TYR A 108 -15.40 1.02 17.93
N ASP A 109 -15.64 0.60 19.18
CA ASP A 109 -16.61 -0.45 19.48
C ASP A 109 -18.04 -0.04 19.12
N GLU A 110 -18.39 1.22 19.38
CA GLU A 110 -19.70 1.77 19.05
C GLU A 110 -19.85 1.95 17.53
N ALA A 111 -18.79 2.41 16.87
CA ALA A 111 -18.75 2.53 15.41
C ALA A 111 -18.95 1.18 14.72
N ILE A 112 -18.22 0.16 15.14
CA ILE A 112 -18.31 -1.21 14.58
C ILE A 112 -19.74 -1.73 14.75
N LYS A 113 -20.32 -1.62 15.93
CA LYS A 113 -21.69 -2.05 16.18
C LYS A 113 -22.70 -1.38 15.25
N LEU A 114 -22.59 -0.07 15.06
CA LEU A 114 -23.46 0.66 14.15
C LEU A 114 -23.30 0.24 12.68
N TRP A 115 -22.06 -0.01 12.24
CA TRP A 115 -21.79 -0.53 10.90
C TRP A 115 -22.31 -1.98 10.73
N GLU A 116 -22.19 -2.84 11.74
CA GLU A 116 -22.79 -4.17 11.76
C GLU A 116 -24.32 -4.11 11.59
N GLU A 117 -24.97 -3.22 12.34
CA GLU A 117 -26.41 -3.00 12.23
C GLU A 117 -26.81 -2.40 10.86
N ALA A 118 -26.04 -1.44 10.35
CA ALA A 118 -26.26 -0.87 9.02
C ALA A 118 -26.14 -1.92 7.92
N ALA A 119 -25.12 -2.78 7.98
CA ALA A 119 -24.88 -3.85 7.01
C ALA A 119 -25.98 -4.90 6.93
N GLN A 120 -26.77 -5.08 8.00
CA GLN A 120 -27.90 -6.02 8.02
C GLN A 120 -29.08 -5.55 7.15
N THR A 121 -29.30 -4.25 7.10
CA THR A 121 -30.44 -3.64 6.38
C THR A 121 -30.02 -2.99 5.06
N TRP A 122 -28.78 -2.55 4.96
CA TRP A 122 -28.19 -1.95 3.76
C TRP A 122 -27.11 -2.86 3.17
N SER A 123 -27.52 -4.09 2.84
CA SER A 123 -26.60 -5.18 2.43
C SER A 123 -25.96 -5.01 1.05
N GLU A 124 -26.46 -4.09 0.23
CA GLU A 124 -25.95 -3.79 -1.11
C GLU A 124 -24.91 -2.64 -1.14
N PHE A 125 -24.62 -2.02 0.00
CA PHE A 125 -23.66 -0.92 0.07
C PHE A 125 -22.24 -1.36 0.39
N PRO A 126 -21.31 -1.43 -0.60
CA PRO A 126 -19.99 -2.02 -0.41
C PRO A 126 -19.14 -1.30 0.63
N THR A 127 -19.31 0.02 0.79
CA THR A 127 -18.47 0.81 1.68
C THR A 127 -18.62 0.45 3.16
N VAL A 128 -19.81 0.01 3.60
CA VAL A 128 -19.99 -0.42 5.00
C VAL A 128 -19.19 -1.69 5.28
N PHE A 129 -19.16 -2.63 4.36
CA PHE A 129 -18.35 -3.86 4.49
C PHE A 129 -16.86 -3.56 4.42
N ARG A 130 -16.44 -2.64 3.53
CA ARG A 130 -15.06 -2.15 3.51
C ARG A 130 -14.66 -1.54 4.86
N ASN A 131 -15.51 -0.71 5.45
CA ASN A 131 -15.25 -0.10 6.76
C ASN A 131 -15.17 -1.15 7.87
N LEU A 132 -16.04 -2.14 7.87
CA LEU A 132 -15.99 -3.27 8.79
C LEU A 132 -14.70 -4.08 8.64
N SER A 133 -14.20 -4.27 7.41
CA SER A 133 -12.97 -5.01 7.15
C SER A 133 -11.78 -4.41 7.89
N PHE A 134 -11.47 -3.13 7.65
CA PHE A 134 -10.32 -2.53 8.32
C PHE A 134 -10.55 -2.36 9.84
N ALA A 135 -11.78 -2.18 10.29
CA ALA A 135 -12.08 -2.09 11.72
C ALA A 135 -11.87 -3.44 12.44
N TYR A 136 -12.30 -4.54 11.85
CA TYR A 136 -12.05 -5.87 12.41
C TYR A 136 -10.55 -6.19 12.47
N TYR A 137 -9.82 -5.86 11.40
CA TYR A 137 -8.37 -6.07 11.39
C TYR A 137 -7.67 -5.20 12.44
N ASN A 138 -7.86 -3.87 12.36
CA ASN A 138 -7.08 -2.91 13.14
C ASN A 138 -7.50 -2.83 14.61
N LYS A 139 -8.78 -3.07 14.94
CA LYS A 139 -9.32 -2.79 16.29
C LYS A 139 -9.82 -4.02 17.01
N ARG A 140 -10.17 -5.09 16.28
CA ARG A 140 -10.61 -6.36 16.86
C ARG A 140 -9.56 -7.47 16.76
N ASN A 141 -8.48 -7.24 15.98
CA ASN A 141 -7.47 -8.25 15.66
C ASN A 141 -8.12 -9.55 15.15
N ASP A 142 -9.13 -9.40 14.29
CA ASP A 142 -9.85 -10.52 13.65
C ASP A 142 -9.65 -10.51 12.13
N PRO A 143 -8.50 -11.02 11.64
CA PRO A 143 -8.19 -11.04 10.22
C PRO A 143 -9.18 -11.91 9.41
N LYS A 144 -9.82 -12.89 10.04
CA LYS A 144 -10.79 -13.75 9.36
C LYS A 144 -12.08 -13.01 9.04
N GLN A 145 -12.63 -12.28 10.00
CA GLN A 145 -13.79 -11.43 9.78
C GLN A 145 -13.45 -10.29 8.80
N ALA A 146 -12.28 -9.69 8.96
CA ALA A 146 -11.79 -8.66 8.04
C ALA A 146 -11.78 -9.15 6.59
N GLN A 147 -11.26 -10.36 6.34
CA GLN A 147 -11.26 -10.95 5.00
C GLN A 147 -12.67 -11.20 4.47
N GLN A 148 -13.58 -11.70 5.28
CA GLN A 148 -14.97 -11.90 4.87
C GLN A 148 -15.64 -10.59 4.46
N MET A 149 -15.38 -9.52 5.18
CA MET A 149 -15.98 -8.21 4.91
C MET A 149 -15.41 -7.58 3.63
N ILE A 150 -14.09 -7.65 3.40
CA ILE A 150 -13.54 -7.11 2.16
C ILE A 150 -13.95 -7.93 0.93
N ASP A 151 -14.10 -9.24 1.08
CA ASP A 151 -14.62 -10.11 0.03
C ASP A 151 -16.07 -9.76 -0.32
N GLN A 152 -16.90 -9.48 0.69
CA GLN A 152 -18.27 -9.01 0.50
C GLN A 152 -18.29 -7.66 -0.20
N ALA A 153 -17.48 -6.68 0.26
CA ALA A 153 -17.39 -5.36 -0.37
C ALA A 153 -17.02 -5.47 -1.85
N PHE A 154 -16.00 -6.27 -2.18
CA PHE A 154 -15.54 -6.45 -3.55
C PHE A 154 -16.57 -7.22 -4.41
N SER A 155 -17.30 -8.19 -3.84
CA SER A 155 -18.33 -8.92 -4.56
C SER A 155 -19.52 -8.05 -4.99
N LEU A 156 -19.81 -6.99 -4.23
CA LEU A 156 -20.86 -6.02 -4.53
C LEU A 156 -20.47 -5.05 -5.65
N ASP A 157 -19.19 -4.69 -5.72
CA ASP A 157 -18.65 -3.87 -6.80
C ASP A 157 -17.24 -4.34 -7.20
N THR A 158 -17.17 -5.20 -8.21
CA THR A 158 -15.91 -5.73 -8.75
C THR A 158 -15.15 -4.73 -9.63
N THR A 159 -15.70 -3.54 -9.83
CA THR A 159 -15.05 -2.46 -10.59
C THR A 159 -14.33 -1.46 -9.70
N ASP A 160 -14.49 -1.55 -8.38
CA ASP A 160 -13.77 -0.69 -7.43
C ASP A 160 -12.32 -1.16 -7.25
N ALA A 161 -11.42 -0.47 -7.96
CA ALA A 161 -9.98 -0.75 -7.90
C ALA A 161 -9.36 -0.47 -6.52
N ARG A 162 -9.96 0.41 -5.71
CA ARG A 162 -9.50 0.67 -4.34
C ARG A 162 -9.82 -0.51 -3.43
N VAL A 163 -11.03 -1.03 -3.50
CA VAL A 163 -11.43 -2.22 -2.72
C VAL A 163 -10.59 -3.42 -3.11
N LEU A 164 -10.28 -3.59 -4.41
CA LEU A 164 -9.41 -4.66 -4.88
C LEU A 164 -7.97 -4.51 -4.37
N LEU A 165 -7.43 -3.28 -4.32
CA LEU A 165 -6.12 -3.02 -3.71
C LEU A 165 -6.11 -3.39 -2.22
N GLU A 166 -7.10 -2.91 -1.46
CA GLU A 166 -7.21 -3.19 -0.03
C GLU A 166 -7.39 -4.69 0.24
N LYS A 167 -8.16 -5.39 -0.61
CA LYS A 167 -8.31 -6.85 -0.55
C LYS A 167 -6.96 -7.56 -0.73
N THR A 168 -6.20 -7.24 -1.78
CA THR A 168 -4.90 -7.90 -2.01
C THR A 168 -3.86 -7.54 -0.95
N GLN A 169 -3.92 -6.34 -0.36
CA GLN A 169 -3.09 -5.97 0.79
C GLN A 169 -3.41 -6.84 2.02
N LEU A 170 -4.69 -6.97 2.37
CA LEU A 170 -5.11 -7.82 3.49
C LEU A 170 -4.73 -9.29 3.25
N GLU A 171 -4.94 -9.80 2.03
CA GLU A 171 -4.53 -11.15 1.62
C GLU A 171 -3.01 -11.38 1.80
N ALA A 172 -2.18 -10.38 1.47
CA ALA A 172 -0.75 -10.45 1.73
C ALA A 172 -0.43 -10.58 3.22
N MET A 173 -1.07 -9.75 4.04
CA MET A 173 -0.87 -9.71 5.50
C MET A 173 -1.41 -10.97 6.20
N THR A 174 -2.39 -11.65 5.62
CA THR A 174 -3.01 -12.86 6.16
C THR A 174 -2.42 -14.16 5.58
N GLY A 175 -1.40 -14.06 4.72
CA GLY A 175 -0.65 -15.19 4.21
C GLY A 175 -1.30 -15.92 3.04
N VAL A 176 -2.21 -15.28 2.30
CA VAL A 176 -2.72 -15.82 1.04
C VAL A 176 -1.57 -15.94 0.03
N SER A 177 -1.54 -17.04 -0.72
CA SER A 177 -0.43 -17.35 -1.61
C SER A 177 -0.28 -16.30 -2.72
N VAL A 178 0.98 -16.10 -3.17
CA VAL A 178 1.29 -15.22 -4.31
C VAL A 178 0.50 -15.62 -5.56
N SER A 179 0.35 -16.93 -5.80
CA SER A 179 -0.39 -17.45 -6.97
C SER A 179 -1.88 -17.12 -6.91
N ASP A 180 -2.52 -17.26 -5.75
CA ASP A 180 -3.96 -17.00 -5.61
C ASP A 180 -4.25 -15.48 -5.75
N ARG A 181 -3.37 -14.64 -5.16
CA ARG A 181 -3.46 -13.19 -5.31
C ARG A 181 -3.27 -12.76 -6.76
N LEU A 182 -2.26 -13.32 -7.45
CA LEU A 182 -2.01 -13.04 -8.86
C LEU A 182 -3.20 -13.47 -9.73
N GLU A 183 -3.76 -14.66 -9.52
CA GLU A 183 -4.94 -15.13 -10.24
C GLU A 183 -6.14 -14.18 -10.06
N THR A 184 -6.33 -13.65 -8.85
CA THR A 184 -7.38 -12.66 -8.57
C THR A 184 -7.16 -11.38 -9.38
N LEU A 185 -5.95 -10.83 -9.39
CA LEU A 185 -5.63 -9.61 -10.15
C LEU A 185 -5.74 -9.82 -11.66
N GLU A 186 -5.39 -10.99 -12.17
CA GLU A 186 -5.57 -11.37 -13.58
C GLU A 186 -7.04 -11.53 -13.97
N ARG A 187 -7.84 -12.15 -13.10
CA ARG A 187 -9.29 -12.28 -13.32
C ARG A 187 -9.99 -10.94 -13.45
N TYR A 188 -9.54 -9.95 -12.68
CA TYR A 188 -10.07 -8.58 -12.69
C TYR A 188 -9.09 -7.59 -13.31
N LEU A 189 -8.40 -7.99 -14.39
CA LEU A 189 -7.29 -7.24 -14.98
C LEU A 189 -7.67 -5.82 -15.40
N LYS A 190 -8.91 -5.61 -15.86
CA LYS A 190 -9.39 -4.26 -16.20
C LYS A 190 -9.38 -3.37 -14.96
N THR A 191 -9.99 -3.79 -13.88
CA THR A 191 -10.02 -3.08 -12.58
C THR A 191 -8.61 -2.92 -12.02
N THR A 192 -7.77 -3.96 -12.14
CA THR A 192 -6.36 -3.92 -11.71
C THR A 192 -5.57 -2.81 -12.42
N LYS A 193 -5.90 -2.52 -13.67
CA LYS A 193 -5.25 -1.47 -14.47
C LYS A 193 -5.81 -0.07 -14.22
N ASP A 194 -6.89 0.11 -13.47
CA ASP A 194 -7.51 1.42 -13.26
C ASP A 194 -6.74 2.31 -12.26
N ARG A 195 -5.85 1.72 -11.42
CA ARG A 195 -5.03 2.45 -10.45
C ARG A 195 -3.57 2.04 -10.54
N ASP A 196 -2.65 3.00 -10.45
CA ASP A 196 -1.20 2.75 -10.55
C ASP A 196 -0.68 1.92 -9.38
N ASP A 197 -1.12 2.19 -8.15
CA ASP A 197 -0.73 1.45 -6.95
C ASP A 197 -1.13 -0.04 -7.00
N LEU A 198 -2.36 -0.33 -7.41
CA LEU A 198 -2.83 -1.70 -7.61
C LEU A 198 -2.11 -2.39 -8.76
N PHE A 199 -1.85 -1.65 -9.84
CA PHE A 199 -1.15 -2.20 -10.99
C PHE A 199 0.32 -2.54 -10.67
N ILE A 200 0.98 -1.75 -9.82
CA ILE A 200 2.34 -2.07 -9.34
C ILE A 200 2.33 -3.32 -8.48
N GLU A 201 1.31 -3.53 -7.66
CA GLU A 201 1.16 -4.79 -6.92
C GLU A 201 1.09 -5.99 -7.89
N TYR A 202 0.31 -5.88 -8.96
CA TYR A 202 0.26 -6.88 -10.02
C TYR A 202 1.64 -7.12 -10.67
N LEU A 203 2.37 -6.05 -11.05
CA LEU A 203 3.72 -6.15 -11.60
C LEU A 203 4.70 -6.82 -10.61
N THR A 204 4.54 -6.52 -9.32
CA THR A 204 5.34 -7.15 -8.25
C THR A 204 5.10 -8.65 -8.22
N LEU A 205 3.85 -9.10 -8.24
CA LEU A 205 3.51 -10.52 -8.24
C LEU A 205 3.95 -11.24 -9.52
N LEU A 206 3.89 -10.58 -10.68
CA LEU A 206 4.49 -11.10 -11.92
C LEU A 206 6.00 -11.30 -11.78
N ASN A 207 6.71 -10.33 -11.23
CA ASN A 207 8.15 -10.44 -11.00
C ASN A 207 8.49 -11.57 -10.02
N VAL A 208 7.76 -11.67 -8.92
CA VAL A 208 7.93 -12.71 -7.91
C VAL A 208 7.71 -14.13 -8.49
N THR A 209 6.83 -14.26 -9.47
CA THR A 209 6.56 -15.54 -10.16
C THR A 209 7.45 -15.77 -11.38
N GLY A 210 8.45 -14.91 -11.62
CA GLY A 210 9.41 -15.05 -12.72
C GLY A 210 8.89 -14.63 -14.10
N ARG A 211 7.73 -13.97 -14.17
CA ARG A 211 7.09 -13.51 -15.41
C ARG A 211 7.64 -12.13 -15.85
N HIS A 212 8.94 -11.95 -15.80
CA HIS A 212 9.63 -10.66 -16.03
C HIS A 212 9.37 -10.07 -17.42
N HIS A 213 9.22 -10.89 -18.46
CA HIS A 213 8.87 -10.42 -19.81
C HIS A 213 7.52 -9.72 -19.84
N GLU A 214 6.54 -10.26 -19.13
CA GLU A 214 5.21 -9.68 -19.05
C GLU A 214 5.22 -8.36 -18.30
N VAL A 215 6.03 -8.26 -17.23
CA VAL A 215 6.23 -6.99 -16.52
C VAL A 215 6.69 -5.89 -17.48
N LEU A 216 7.69 -6.15 -18.33
CA LEU A 216 8.19 -5.16 -19.28
C LEU A 216 7.15 -4.79 -20.35
N GLN A 217 6.38 -5.77 -20.84
CA GLN A 217 5.30 -5.54 -21.81
C GLN A 217 4.18 -4.68 -21.21
N GLU A 218 3.79 -4.98 -19.97
CA GLU A 218 2.74 -4.23 -19.28
C GLU A 218 3.18 -2.80 -18.95
N ILE A 219 4.45 -2.60 -18.58
CA ILE A 219 5.01 -1.27 -18.36
C ILE A 219 5.08 -0.47 -19.66
N GLU A 220 5.51 -1.07 -20.78
CA GLU A 220 5.65 -0.37 -22.06
C GLU A 220 4.33 0.23 -22.54
N GLY A 221 3.21 -0.45 -22.27
CA GLY A 221 1.87 -0.03 -22.71
C GLY A 221 1.20 1.03 -21.82
N ARG A 222 1.87 1.53 -20.78
CA ARG A 222 1.25 2.41 -19.78
C ARG A 222 2.10 3.64 -19.49
N ILE A 223 1.43 4.77 -19.24
CA ILE A 223 2.04 5.96 -18.63
C ILE A 223 1.67 5.96 -17.15
N PHE A 224 2.68 5.97 -16.28
CA PHE A 224 2.50 6.04 -14.84
C PHE A 224 2.52 7.48 -14.35
N HIS A 225 1.78 7.73 -13.28
CA HIS A 225 1.73 9.02 -12.63
C HIS A 225 2.33 8.88 -11.23
N PRO A 226 3.38 9.61 -10.89
CA PRO A 226 3.95 9.56 -9.55
C PRO A 226 2.93 10.05 -8.52
N TRP A 227 2.92 9.39 -7.35
CA TRP A 227 2.10 9.80 -6.20
C TRP A 227 2.92 9.70 -4.93
N GLU A 228 2.55 10.47 -3.92
CA GLU A 228 3.23 10.45 -2.62
C GLU A 228 3.12 9.06 -1.96
N GLY A 229 4.26 8.49 -1.57
CA GLY A 229 4.38 7.12 -1.06
C GLY A 229 4.45 6.02 -2.14
N GLY A 230 4.50 6.40 -3.41
CA GLY A 230 4.65 5.49 -4.56
C GLY A 230 5.94 5.67 -5.34
N GLU A 231 6.76 6.65 -4.93
CA GLU A 231 8.02 6.98 -5.59
C GLU A 231 8.96 5.79 -5.62
N GLY A 232 9.59 5.57 -6.74
CA GLY A 232 10.54 4.47 -6.97
C GLY A 232 9.90 3.10 -7.21
N LYS A 233 8.62 2.90 -6.92
CA LYS A 233 7.99 1.56 -7.01
C LYS A 233 7.92 1.03 -8.43
N VAL A 234 7.57 1.87 -9.39
CA VAL A 234 7.51 1.46 -10.81
C VAL A 234 8.90 1.17 -11.34
N SER A 235 9.84 2.10 -11.11
CA SER A 235 11.21 1.98 -11.59
C SER A 235 11.93 0.79 -10.96
N MET A 236 11.60 0.43 -9.71
CA MET A 236 12.09 -0.78 -9.05
C MET A 236 11.60 -2.05 -9.76
N GLN A 237 10.31 -2.15 -10.12
CA GLN A 237 9.80 -3.32 -10.82
C GLN A 237 10.38 -3.43 -12.24
N TYR A 238 10.59 -2.31 -12.92
CA TYR A 238 11.24 -2.25 -14.23
C TYR A 238 12.69 -2.73 -14.17
N THR A 239 13.48 -2.18 -13.26
CA THR A 239 14.90 -2.54 -13.11
C THR A 239 15.09 -3.98 -12.61
N TYR A 240 14.22 -4.44 -11.71
CA TYR A 240 14.21 -5.83 -11.26
C TYR A 240 13.97 -6.80 -12.44
N ALA A 241 12.94 -6.56 -13.25
CA ALA A 241 12.66 -7.41 -14.41
C ALA A 241 13.83 -7.45 -15.42
N LEU A 242 14.45 -6.29 -15.69
CA LEU A 242 15.60 -6.21 -16.60
C LEU A 242 16.84 -6.93 -16.06
N THR A 243 17.14 -6.78 -14.77
CA THR A 243 18.29 -7.43 -14.16
C THR A 243 18.14 -8.95 -14.11
N GLU A 244 16.95 -9.45 -13.77
CA GLU A 244 16.69 -10.88 -13.75
C GLU A 244 16.72 -11.50 -15.16
N LEU A 245 16.09 -10.88 -16.14
CA LEU A 245 16.18 -11.32 -17.53
C LEU A 245 17.63 -11.26 -18.06
N GLY A 246 18.34 -10.19 -17.74
CA GLY A 246 19.73 -10.04 -18.13
C GLY A 246 20.61 -11.14 -17.54
N ARG A 247 20.45 -11.44 -16.24
CA ARG A 247 21.15 -12.51 -15.52
C ARG A 247 20.90 -13.87 -16.18
N GLN A 248 19.64 -14.20 -16.48
CA GLN A 248 19.25 -15.47 -17.11
C GLN A 248 19.80 -15.65 -18.52
N LEU A 249 20.08 -14.57 -19.23
CA LEU A 249 20.56 -14.58 -20.61
C LEU A 249 22.09 -14.58 -20.73
N ILE A 250 22.86 -14.40 -19.66
CA ILE A 250 24.33 -14.26 -19.72
C ILE A 250 24.97 -15.40 -20.50
N ASP A 251 24.58 -16.64 -20.22
CA ASP A 251 25.18 -17.81 -20.83
C ASP A 251 24.51 -18.28 -22.13
N THR A 252 23.23 -17.90 -22.34
CA THR A 252 22.43 -18.38 -23.48
C THR A 252 22.39 -17.39 -24.66
N ASP A 253 22.27 -16.09 -24.37
CA ASP A 253 22.32 -15.00 -25.37
C ASP A 253 23.03 -13.78 -24.79
N PRO A 254 24.38 -13.80 -24.78
CA PRO A 254 25.16 -12.71 -24.20
C PRO A 254 24.95 -11.34 -24.84
N LYS A 255 24.55 -11.26 -26.11
CA LYS A 255 24.25 -9.98 -26.77
C LYS A 255 22.96 -9.37 -26.27
N LYS A 256 21.94 -10.22 -26.12
CA LYS A 256 20.65 -9.79 -25.55
C LYS A 256 20.78 -9.47 -24.09
N ALA A 257 21.55 -10.26 -23.30
CA ALA A 257 21.88 -9.98 -21.92
C ALA A 257 22.48 -8.59 -21.73
N GLU A 258 23.51 -8.25 -22.54
CA GLU A 258 24.15 -6.94 -22.50
C GLU A 258 23.16 -5.79 -22.76
N LYS A 259 22.34 -5.93 -23.81
CA LYS A 259 21.32 -4.92 -24.15
C LYS A 259 20.32 -4.75 -23.00
N THR A 260 19.85 -5.85 -22.44
CA THR A 260 18.84 -5.88 -21.37
C THR A 260 19.40 -5.25 -20.08
N LEU A 261 20.60 -5.63 -19.65
CA LEU A 261 21.24 -5.06 -18.47
C LEU A 261 21.53 -3.56 -18.63
N LYS A 262 21.98 -3.12 -19.81
CA LYS A 262 22.22 -1.69 -20.09
C LYS A 262 20.95 -0.85 -20.11
N ALA A 263 19.79 -1.45 -20.34
CA ALA A 263 18.51 -0.73 -20.32
C ALA A 263 18.16 -0.20 -18.91
N THR A 264 18.70 -0.80 -17.83
CA THR A 264 18.50 -0.29 -16.45
C THR A 264 19.09 1.11 -16.23
N PHE A 265 20.10 1.48 -17.01
CA PHE A 265 20.80 2.77 -16.86
C PHE A 265 19.94 3.97 -17.23
N ASN A 266 18.83 3.75 -17.93
CA ASN A 266 17.93 4.81 -18.35
C ASN A 266 16.49 4.43 -18.04
N TYR A 267 15.75 5.33 -17.40
CA TYR A 267 14.32 5.15 -17.21
C TYR A 267 13.57 5.71 -18.41
N PRO A 268 12.70 4.92 -19.07
CA PRO A 268 11.85 5.43 -20.12
C PRO A 268 10.82 6.41 -19.54
N HIS A 269 10.45 7.43 -20.32
CA HIS A 269 9.61 8.53 -19.88
C HIS A 269 8.25 8.10 -19.31
N ASN A 270 7.71 6.99 -19.78
CA ASN A 270 6.42 6.46 -19.34
C ASN A 270 6.41 5.91 -17.90
N LEU A 271 7.57 5.73 -17.25
CA LEU A 271 7.62 5.40 -15.83
C LEU A 271 7.15 6.56 -14.93
N GLY A 272 7.09 7.79 -15.47
CA GLY A 272 6.70 8.98 -14.72
C GLY A 272 7.76 9.51 -13.76
N GLU A 273 8.91 8.85 -13.68
CA GLU A 273 10.01 9.18 -12.77
C GLU A 273 11.33 9.29 -13.52
N GLY A 274 12.18 10.24 -13.08
CA GLY A 274 13.56 10.37 -13.55
C GLY A 274 14.51 9.55 -12.70
N LYS A 275 15.55 9.00 -13.33
CA LYS A 275 16.62 8.33 -12.61
C LYS A 275 17.55 9.33 -11.94
N LEU A 276 17.82 9.17 -10.66
CA LEU A 276 18.73 10.02 -9.91
C LEU A 276 20.20 9.61 -10.11
N PRO A 277 21.12 10.59 -10.12
CA PRO A 277 22.56 10.32 -10.23
C PRO A 277 23.14 9.44 -9.10
N SER A 278 22.48 9.41 -7.95
CA SER A 278 22.85 8.58 -6.79
C SER A 278 22.51 7.09 -6.98
N ASN A 279 21.71 6.72 -7.97
CA ASN A 279 21.38 5.33 -8.24
C ASN A 279 22.48 4.67 -9.07
N HIS A 280 23.29 3.79 -8.46
CA HIS A 280 24.50 3.23 -9.04
C HIS A 280 24.31 1.94 -9.84
N ASP A 281 23.10 1.37 -9.92
CA ASP A 281 22.82 0.13 -10.66
C ASP A 281 23.78 -1.04 -10.35
N ASN A 282 24.11 -1.24 -9.08
CA ASN A 282 25.12 -2.21 -8.66
C ASN A 282 24.84 -3.62 -9.22
N VAL A 283 23.58 -4.06 -9.21
CA VAL A 283 23.17 -5.38 -9.72
C VAL A 283 23.48 -5.52 -11.21
N ALA A 284 23.03 -4.54 -12.01
CA ALA A 284 23.28 -4.55 -13.46
C ALA A 284 24.75 -4.47 -13.79
N ASN A 285 25.50 -3.63 -13.07
CA ASN A 285 26.95 -3.50 -13.26
C ASN A 285 27.69 -4.80 -12.88
N LEU A 286 27.33 -5.48 -11.80
CA LEU A 286 27.92 -6.77 -11.44
C LEU A 286 27.71 -7.79 -12.57
N TYR A 287 26.50 -7.92 -13.09
CA TYR A 287 26.20 -8.88 -14.15
C TYR A 287 26.82 -8.51 -15.51
N LEU A 288 26.94 -7.23 -15.85
CA LEU A 288 27.70 -6.77 -17.01
C LEU A 288 29.19 -7.09 -16.87
N GLY A 289 29.75 -6.88 -15.68
CA GLY A 289 31.13 -7.27 -15.38
C GLY A 289 31.37 -8.76 -15.61
N ARG A 290 30.51 -9.63 -15.06
CA ARG A 290 30.56 -11.07 -15.28
C ARG A 290 30.41 -11.46 -16.75
N LEU A 291 29.48 -10.85 -17.46
CA LEU A 291 29.29 -11.06 -18.90
C LEU A 291 30.55 -10.71 -19.71
N TYR A 292 31.19 -9.56 -19.46
CA TYR A 292 32.42 -9.17 -20.14
C TYR A 292 33.61 -10.06 -19.73
N ASN A 293 33.70 -10.47 -18.48
CA ASN A 293 34.71 -11.41 -18.01
C ASN A 293 34.59 -12.78 -18.74
N ASN A 294 33.37 -13.31 -18.89
CA ASN A 294 33.12 -14.54 -19.65
C ASN A 294 33.53 -14.44 -21.13
N ARG A 295 33.50 -13.23 -21.70
CA ARG A 295 33.97 -12.95 -23.06
C ARG A 295 35.49 -12.71 -23.15
N GLY A 296 36.21 -12.69 -22.05
CA GLY A 296 37.63 -12.35 -21.97
C GLY A 296 37.93 -10.85 -22.08
N GLU A 297 36.92 -9.98 -22.02
CA GLU A 297 37.04 -8.52 -22.10
C GLU A 297 37.31 -7.91 -20.71
N LYS A 298 38.46 -8.28 -20.12
CA LYS A 298 38.79 -7.98 -18.71
C LYS A 298 38.75 -6.50 -18.36
N ASP A 299 39.21 -5.61 -19.25
CA ASP A 299 39.23 -4.18 -18.97
C ASP A 299 37.80 -3.63 -18.81
N LYS A 300 36.90 -4.07 -19.66
CA LYS A 300 35.46 -3.69 -19.55
C LYS A 300 34.82 -4.31 -18.30
N ALA A 301 35.15 -5.59 -18.02
CA ALA A 301 34.67 -6.26 -16.81
C ALA A 301 35.06 -5.48 -15.56
N ASN A 302 36.36 -5.09 -15.45
CA ASN A 302 36.82 -4.32 -14.30
C ASN A 302 36.14 -2.96 -14.15
N VAL A 303 35.86 -2.25 -15.24
CA VAL A 303 35.10 -0.98 -15.19
C VAL A 303 33.74 -1.19 -14.54
N HIS A 304 32.99 -2.21 -14.95
CA HIS A 304 31.67 -2.50 -14.40
C HIS A 304 31.75 -3.03 -12.97
N PHE A 305 32.72 -3.86 -12.61
CA PHE A 305 32.90 -4.27 -11.22
C PHE A 305 33.23 -3.10 -10.29
N ILE A 306 34.07 -2.13 -10.74
CA ILE A 306 34.34 -0.90 -9.97
C ILE A 306 33.06 -0.06 -9.81
N GLU A 307 32.25 0.09 -10.86
CA GLU A 307 30.95 0.78 -10.72
C GLU A 307 30.04 0.06 -9.72
N ALA A 308 30.02 -1.28 -9.72
CA ALA A 308 29.22 -2.08 -8.79
C ALA A 308 29.67 -1.97 -7.31
N THR A 309 30.85 -1.42 -7.01
CA THR A 309 31.29 -1.18 -5.61
C THR A 309 30.84 0.17 -5.03
N LYS A 310 30.24 1.05 -5.82
CA LYS A 310 29.80 2.38 -5.39
C LYS A 310 28.48 2.32 -4.61
N GLY A 311 28.09 3.44 -4.01
CA GLY A 311 26.83 3.60 -3.30
C GLY A 311 26.96 3.62 -1.78
N ILE A 312 25.93 3.20 -1.06
CA ILE A 312 25.85 3.24 0.40
C ILE A 312 26.99 2.45 1.05
N GLN A 313 27.40 2.88 2.25
CA GLN A 313 28.48 2.25 2.99
C GLN A 313 28.00 1.39 4.16
N GLU A 314 26.79 1.62 4.63
CA GLU A 314 26.15 0.92 5.75
C GLU A 314 24.63 0.80 5.54
N PRO A 315 23.96 -0.19 6.13
CA PRO A 315 22.52 -0.33 6.08
C PRO A 315 21.84 0.83 6.81
N GLY A 316 20.73 1.33 6.28
CA GLY A 316 19.84 2.27 6.98
C GLY A 316 18.69 1.54 7.67
N SER A 317 18.17 2.09 8.78
CA SER A 317 16.97 1.59 9.46
C SER A 317 15.68 2.01 8.79
N VAL A 318 15.70 3.09 8.05
CA VAL A 318 14.56 3.67 7.30
C VAL A 318 15.03 3.95 5.89
N LEU A 319 14.22 3.54 4.90
CA LEU A 319 14.46 3.85 3.50
C LEU A 319 13.51 4.97 3.07
N TYR A 320 14.10 6.06 2.60
CA TYR A 320 13.38 7.08 1.86
C TYR A 320 13.32 6.70 0.38
N TYR A 321 12.40 7.24 -0.38
CA TYR A 321 12.14 6.85 -1.77
C TYR A 321 13.35 6.92 -2.73
N ASN A 322 14.38 7.68 -2.37
CA ASN A 322 15.61 7.81 -3.16
C ASN A 322 16.82 7.06 -2.57
N ASP A 323 16.63 6.38 -1.44
CA ASP A 323 17.72 5.65 -0.82
C ASP A 323 17.99 4.35 -1.54
N GLU A 324 19.26 3.99 -1.63
CA GLU A 324 19.64 2.68 -2.12
C GLU A 324 19.33 1.61 -1.05
N PRO A 325 18.66 0.51 -1.42
CA PRO A 325 18.35 -0.55 -0.48
C PRO A 325 19.63 -1.26 0.00
N ALA A 326 19.62 -1.77 1.23
CA ALA A 326 20.82 -2.35 1.84
C ALA A 326 21.35 -3.61 1.16
N ASP A 327 20.58 -4.29 0.31
CA ASP A 327 21.05 -5.40 -0.51
C ASP A 327 22.12 -4.98 -1.54
N VAL A 328 22.21 -3.68 -1.86
CA VAL A 328 23.34 -3.12 -2.63
C VAL A 328 24.69 -3.51 -2.02
N LEU A 329 24.81 -3.54 -0.68
CA LEU A 329 26.03 -3.94 0.02
C LEU A 329 26.45 -5.39 -0.30
N PHE A 330 25.48 -6.28 -0.48
CA PHE A 330 25.76 -7.66 -0.92
C PHE A 330 26.39 -7.67 -2.32
N TYR A 331 25.82 -6.90 -3.25
CA TYR A 331 26.33 -6.79 -4.62
C TYR A 331 27.68 -6.08 -4.68
N GLN A 332 27.92 -5.08 -3.82
CA GLN A 332 29.25 -4.49 -3.63
C GLN A 332 30.27 -5.54 -3.17
N GLY A 333 29.89 -6.37 -2.20
CA GLY A 333 30.75 -7.47 -1.73
C GLY A 333 31.12 -8.46 -2.84
N LEU A 334 30.13 -8.87 -3.65
CA LEU A 334 30.37 -9.73 -4.82
C LEU A 334 31.31 -9.06 -5.85
N ALA A 335 31.11 -7.75 -6.10
CA ALA A 335 31.98 -7.02 -7.02
C ALA A 335 33.44 -6.93 -6.51
N TYR A 336 33.64 -6.75 -5.20
CA TYR A 336 34.99 -6.81 -4.60
C TYR A 336 35.60 -8.20 -4.74
N GLN A 337 34.82 -9.29 -4.61
CA GLN A 337 35.35 -10.66 -4.88
C GLN A 337 35.82 -10.79 -6.33
N GLU A 338 35.05 -10.33 -7.31
CA GLU A 338 35.43 -10.36 -8.74
C GLU A 338 36.70 -9.54 -9.04
N LEU A 339 36.95 -8.47 -8.27
CA LEU A 339 38.18 -7.65 -8.35
C LEU A 339 39.34 -8.25 -7.57
N GLY A 340 39.17 -9.40 -6.89
CA GLY A 340 40.20 -10.03 -6.05
C GLY A 340 40.44 -9.35 -4.69
N GLN A 341 39.55 -8.44 -4.29
CA GLN A 341 39.63 -7.64 -3.06
C GLN A 341 38.87 -8.34 -1.91
N GLN A 342 39.39 -9.45 -1.44
CA GLN A 342 38.64 -10.33 -0.51
C GLN A 342 38.36 -9.71 0.86
N GLU A 343 39.27 -8.85 1.37
CA GLU A 343 39.04 -8.16 2.65
C GLU A 343 37.86 -7.19 2.59
N GLN A 344 37.76 -6.42 1.50
CA GLN A 344 36.63 -5.48 1.28
C GLN A 344 35.32 -6.26 1.08
N ALA A 345 35.35 -7.37 0.36
CA ALA A 345 34.20 -8.24 0.19
C ALA A 345 33.70 -8.79 1.54
N ALA A 346 34.60 -9.37 2.34
CA ALA A 346 34.26 -9.89 3.66
C ALA A 346 33.69 -8.82 4.58
N ALA A 347 34.25 -7.59 4.57
CA ALA A 347 33.76 -6.48 5.36
C ALA A 347 32.32 -6.11 5.03
N LYS A 348 31.91 -6.16 3.74
CA LYS A 348 30.53 -5.90 3.35
C LYS A 348 29.55 -6.97 3.84
N PHE A 349 29.94 -8.23 3.75
CA PHE A 349 29.12 -9.34 4.24
C PHE A 349 29.02 -9.37 5.77
N ASP A 350 30.09 -9.08 6.47
CA ASP A 350 30.12 -8.97 7.93
C ASP A 350 29.26 -7.81 8.41
N LEU A 351 29.26 -6.67 7.69
CA LEU A 351 28.42 -5.51 7.99
C LEU A 351 26.92 -5.88 7.92
N LEU A 352 26.49 -6.62 6.90
CA LEU A 352 25.10 -7.08 6.77
C LEU A 352 24.71 -8.03 7.92
N LEU A 353 25.61 -8.97 8.27
CA LEU A 353 25.39 -9.90 9.38
C LEU A 353 25.28 -9.19 10.72
N GLU A 354 26.21 -8.27 10.99
CA GLU A 354 26.26 -7.55 12.27
C GLU A 354 25.04 -6.65 12.42
N TYR A 355 24.71 -5.87 11.37
CA TYR A 355 23.51 -5.05 11.39
C TYR A 355 22.24 -5.86 11.66
N GLY A 356 22.03 -6.94 10.89
CA GLY A 356 20.85 -7.77 11.05
C GLY A 356 20.75 -8.44 12.44
N ARG A 357 21.88 -8.82 13.07
CA ARG A 357 21.88 -9.39 14.42
C ARG A 357 21.63 -8.36 15.50
N THR A 358 22.23 -7.19 15.38
CA THR A 358 22.18 -6.14 16.39
C THR A 358 20.82 -5.47 16.42
N HIS A 359 20.24 -5.18 15.23
CA HIS A 359 19.03 -4.35 15.10
C HIS A 359 17.71 -5.13 15.00
N GLN A 360 17.73 -6.46 14.95
CA GLN A 360 16.52 -7.28 14.79
C GLN A 360 15.47 -7.07 15.88
N LYS A 361 15.90 -6.64 17.08
CA LYS A 361 15.01 -6.45 18.25
C LYS A 361 14.85 -4.99 18.65
N ASP A 362 15.33 -4.08 17.82
CA ASP A 362 15.17 -2.66 18.09
C ASP A 362 13.68 -2.27 18.06
N THR A 363 13.31 -1.37 18.95
CA THR A 363 12.01 -0.72 18.86
C THR A 363 12.05 0.31 17.74
N VAL A 364 11.28 0.08 16.69
CA VAL A 364 11.19 0.96 15.53
C VAL A 364 9.94 1.83 15.65
N GLU A 365 10.09 3.11 15.37
CA GLU A 365 9.01 4.08 15.30
C GLU A 365 9.04 4.80 13.94
N TRP A 366 7.87 5.18 13.44
CA TRP A 366 7.80 6.00 12.23
C TRP A 366 8.34 7.40 12.51
N ASP A 367 9.29 7.85 11.70
CA ASP A 367 9.71 9.25 11.67
C ASP A 367 8.79 10.04 10.71
N PHE A 368 7.84 10.77 11.29
CA PHE A 368 6.89 11.59 10.53
C PHE A 368 7.51 12.85 9.89
N PHE A 369 8.78 13.12 10.13
CA PHE A 369 9.53 14.18 9.45
C PHE A 369 10.22 13.67 8.18
N ALA A 370 10.00 12.42 7.80
CA ALA A 370 10.46 11.87 6.53
C ALA A 370 9.89 12.66 5.34
N VAL A 371 10.70 12.81 4.31
CA VAL A 371 10.40 13.62 3.11
C VAL A 371 9.21 13.05 2.31
N SER A 372 8.86 11.78 2.50
CA SER A 372 7.70 11.15 1.87
C SER A 372 6.85 10.41 2.89
N ALA A 373 5.52 10.46 2.71
CA ALA A 373 4.62 9.67 3.52
C ALA A 373 4.83 8.17 3.26
N PRO A 374 4.66 7.30 4.29
CA PRO A 374 4.66 5.87 4.07
C PRO A 374 3.52 5.47 3.13
N ALA A 375 3.66 4.32 2.46
CA ALA A 375 2.60 3.80 1.61
C ALA A 375 1.29 3.69 2.41
N HIS A 376 0.27 4.42 1.98
CA HIS A 376 -1.00 4.44 2.68
C HIS A 376 -1.70 3.09 2.55
N SER A 377 -1.81 2.38 3.66
CA SER A 377 -2.70 1.23 3.82
C SER A 377 -3.78 1.57 4.83
N VAL A 378 -5.00 1.07 4.62
CA VAL A 378 -6.08 1.16 5.62
C VAL A 378 -5.87 0.17 6.76
N TYR A 379 -5.06 -0.86 6.53
CA TYR A 379 -4.68 -1.85 7.53
C TYR A 379 -3.40 -1.39 8.23
N GLU A 380 -3.39 -1.47 9.55
CA GLU A 380 -2.24 -1.13 10.38
C GLU A 380 -1.11 -2.15 10.16
N ASN A 381 0.08 -1.68 9.77
CA ASN A 381 1.25 -2.53 9.61
C ASN A 381 1.97 -2.74 10.94
N ASP A 382 2.50 -3.92 11.12
CA ASP A 382 3.41 -4.23 12.23
C ASP A 382 4.85 -3.87 11.84
N ILE A 383 5.26 -2.63 12.15
CA ILE A 383 6.59 -2.12 11.83
C ILE A 383 7.71 -2.89 12.57
N GLN A 384 7.40 -3.53 13.71
CA GLN A 384 8.36 -4.39 14.41
C GLN A 384 8.60 -5.67 13.62
N LEU A 385 7.54 -6.25 13.04
CA LEU A 385 7.64 -7.40 12.15
C LEU A 385 8.40 -7.03 10.87
N ASP A 386 8.15 -5.85 10.30
CA ASP A 386 8.88 -5.38 9.11
C ASP A 386 10.37 -5.26 9.39
N ASN A 387 10.75 -4.70 10.56
CA ASN A 387 12.15 -4.65 10.99
C ASN A 387 12.74 -6.06 11.21
N GLU A 388 11.98 -6.98 11.81
CA GLU A 388 12.44 -8.36 11.96
C GLU A 388 12.71 -9.01 10.60
N ILE A 389 11.78 -8.89 9.64
CA ILE A 389 11.92 -9.41 8.29
C ILE A 389 13.16 -8.83 7.61
N TYR A 390 13.33 -7.51 7.65
CA TYR A 390 14.46 -6.82 7.08
C TYR A 390 15.80 -7.31 7.66
N CYS A 391 15.91 -7.36 8.98
CA CYS A 391 17.14 -7.81 9.65
C CYS A 391 17.48 -9.29 9.36
N ILE A 392 16.48 -10.17 9.28
CA ILE A 392 16.71 -11.58 8.90
C ILE A 392 17.15 -11.67 7.44
N TYR A 393 16.55 -10.86 6.56
CA TYR A 393 16.97 -10.80 5.16
C TYR A 393 18.42 -10.37 5.00
N LEU A 394 18.86 -9.33 5.73
CA LEU A 394 20.27 -8.88 5.71
C LEU A 394 21.22 -9.96 6.23
N GLN A 395 20.83 -10.70 7.28
CA GLN A 395 21.63 -11.84 7.74
C GLN A 395 21.75 -12.92 6.64
N GLY A 396 20.65 -13.21 5.94
CA GLY A 396 20.65 -14.12 4.80
C GLY A 396 21.63 -13.71 3.70
N LEU A 397 21.66 -12.42 3.35
CA LEU A 397 22.61 -11.86 2.37
C LEU A 397 24.06 -11.98 2.84
N GLY A 398 24.35 -11.66 4.10
CA GLY A 398 25.68 -11.77 4.68
C GLY A 398 26.18 -13.23 4.67
N HIS A 399 25.33 -14.18 5.07
CA HIS A 399 25.66 -15.62 4.99
C HIS A 399 25.89 -16.08 3.55
N LEU A 400 25.02 -15.64 2.60
CA LEU A 400 25.19 -15.99 1.18
C LEU A 400 26.52 -15.47 0.62
N GLY A 401 26.89 -14.22 0.94
CA GLY A 401 28.15 -13.63 0.50
C GLY A 401 29.40 -14.37 1.07
N LYS A 402 29.27 -14.98 2.24
CA LYS A 402 30.32 -15.81 2.88
C LYS A 402 30.27 -17.27 2.45
N GLU A 403 29.43 -17.63 1.47
CA GLU A 403 29.26 -19.00 0.98
C GLU A 403 28.70 -19.97 2.05
N GLU A 404 28.05 -19.44 3.08
CA GLU A 404 27.35 -20.19 4.14
C GLU A 404 25.93 -20.54 3.70
N GLU A 405 25.81 -21.29 2.60
CA GLU A 405 24.52 -21.50 1.86
C GLU A 405 23.40 -22.02 2.75
N ARG A 406 23.67 -22.92 3.69
CA ARG A 406 22.65 -23.45 4.59
C ARG A 406 22.06 -22.37 5.50
N ALA A 407 22.90 -21.53 6.10
CA ALA A 407 22.45 -20.45 6.97
C ALA A 407 21.69 -19.38 6.17
N ALA A 408 22.18 -19.05 4.96
CA ALA A 408 21.49 -18.15 4.05
C ALA A 408 20.08 -18.64 3.71
N LYS A 409 19.95 -19.92 3.34
CA LYS A 409 18.69 -20.57 3.02
C LYS A 409 17.70 -20.52 4.21
N GLU A 410 18.17 -20.88 5.41
CA GLU A 410 17.35 -20.83 6.63
C GLU A 410 16.82 -19.41 6.89
N CYS A 411 17.63 -18.36 6.68
CA CYS A 411 17.21 -16.96 6.79
C CYS A 411 16.15 -16.59 5.74
N PHE A 412 16.39 -16.86 4.46
CA PHE A 412 15.43 -16.52 3.41
C PHE A 412 14.11 -17.29 3.52
N GLU A 413 14.15 -18.57 3.89
CA GLU A 413 12.95 -19.35 4.16
C GLU A 413 12.15 -18.78 5.36
N LYS A 414 12.86 -18.27 6.39
CA LYS A 414 12.19 -17.58 7.51
C LYS A 414 11.53 -16.28 7.05
N VAL A 415 12.20 -15.49 6.23
CA VAL A 415 11.63 -14.28 5.61
C VAL A 415 10.37 -14.63 4.84
N LEU A 416 10.40 -15.67 3.98
CA LEU A 416 9.24 -16.06 3.15
C LEU A 416 8.07 -16.66 3.94
N LYS A 417 8.31 -17.17 5.15
CA LYS A 417 7.21 -17.54 6.06
C LYS A 417 6.49 -16.32 6.63
N LEU A 418 7.20 -15.20 6.81
CA LEU A 418 6.66 -13.96 7.35
C LEU A 418 6.09 -13.07 6.23
N ASN A 419 6.74 -13.04 5.08
CA ASN A 419 6.32 -12.31 3.88
C ASN A 419 6.53 -13.17 2.62
N PRO A 420 5.50 -13.91 2.16
CA PRO A 420 5.62 -14.81 1.01
C PRO A 420 5.98 -14.13 -0.31
N ALA A 421 5.77 -12.82 -0.44
CA ALA A 421 6.05 -12.04 -1.63
C ALA A 421 7.35 -11.22 -1.54
N HIS A 422 8.23 -11.52 -0.58
CA HIS A 422 9.49 -10.78 -0.41
C HIS A 422 10.44 -11.02 -1.59
N GLN A 423 10.46 -10.08 -2.55
CA GLN A 423 11.19 -10.20 -3.83
C GLN A 423 12.67 -10.55 -3.62
N GLY A 424 13.37 -9.83 -2.72
CA GLY A 424 14.78 -10.08 -2.45
C GLY A 424 15.06 -11.50 -1.93
N ALA A 425 14.24 -12.03 -1.01
CA ALA A 425 14.43 -13.39 -0.51
C ALA A 425 14.21 -14.45 -1.59
N ILE A 426 13.20 -14.27 -2.45
CA ILE A 426 12.93 -15.15 -3.59
C ILE A 426 14.10 -15.13 -4.57
N GLN A 427 14.57 -13.93 -4.91
CA GLN A 427 15.71 -13.74 -5.84
C GLN A 427 16.98 -14.41 -5.32
N HIS A 428 17.33 -14.16 -4.05
CA HIS A 428 18.59 -14.64 -3.49
C HIS A 428 18.58 -16.15 -3.17
N LEU A 429 17.42 -16.75 -2.91
CA LEU A 429 17.29 -18.20 -2.85
C LEU A 429 17.67 -18.89 -4.17
N GLN A 430 17.38 -18.25 -5.32
CA GLN A 430 17.77 -18.77 -6.63
C GLN A 430 19.29 -18.72 -6.88
N LEU A 431 20.04 -17.97 -6.08
CA LEU A 431 21.49 -17.90 -6.18
C LEU A 431 22.19 -19.01 -5.38
N ILE A 432 21.49 -19.70 -4.48
CA ILE A 432 21.99 -20.84 -3.72
C ILE A 432 22.05 -22.07 -4.65
N LYS A 433 23.19 -22.76 -4.64
CA LYS A 433 23.46 -23.89 -5.52
C LYS A 433 22.93 -25.21 -4.95
#